data_7a8bbf25816bea64eb6b77337fe8b98d
#
_entry.id   7a8bbf25816bea64eb6b77337fe8b98d
#
_cell.length_a   1.000
_cell.length_b   1.000
_cell.length_c   1.000
_cell.angle_alpha   90.00
_cell.angle_beta   90.00
_cell.angle_gamma   90.00
#
_symmetry.space_group_name_H-M   'P 1'
#
loop_
_entity.id
_entity.type
_entity.pdbx_description
1 polymer ?
#
loop_
_entity_poly.entity_id
_entity_poly.type
_entity_poly.pdbx_seq_one_letter_code
_entity_poly.pdbx_strand_id
1 'polypeptide(L)'
;AIEQANATEFGLAASLFTKDDAAFETFASRVRAGCINRNTGTAGASGKLPFGGLGRSGNHRPAGAFSADYCAYPVGGMIESGPGAVVAPGMGVDSLTDFVI
;
A
#
# COMPACT_ATOMS: atom_id res chain seq x y z
N ALA A 1 23.99 2.76 -14.91
CA ALA A 1 23.26 1.56 -14.45
C ALA A 1 21.87 1.91 -13.92
N ILE A 2 21.72 2.82 -12.94
CA ILE A 2 20.40 3.17 -12.35
C ILE A 2 19.45 3.77 -13.40
N GLU A 3 19.93 4.67 -14.25
CA GLU A 3 19.13 5.23 -15.35
C GLU A 3 18.61 4.15 -16.30
N GLN A 4 19.45 3.19 -16.66
CA GLN A 4 19.03 2.06 -17.49
C GLN A 4 18.02 1.15 -16.77
N ALA A 5 18.23 0.91 -15.46
CA ALA A 5 17.28 0.13 -14.66
C ALA A 5 15.91 0.81 -14.58
N ASN A 6 15.88 2.14 -14.58
CA ASN A 6 14.65 2.93 -14.54
C ASN A 6 14.04 3.22 -15.93
N ALA A 7 14.74 2.90 -17.01
CA ALA A 7 14.27 3.12 -18.38
C ALA A 7 13.27 2.03 -18.83
N THR A 8 12.23 1.83 -18.04
CA THR A 8 11.18 0.82 -18.29
C THR A 8 9.85 1.28 -17.70
N GLU A 9 8.77 0.80 -18.24
CA GLU A 9 7.41 0.99 -17.70
C GLU A 9 7.12 0.04 -16.53
N PHE A 10 7.99 -0.94 -16.28
CA PHE A 10 7.86 -1.92 -15.21
C PHE A 10 8.72 -1.56 -14.00
N GLY A 11 8.44 -2.15 -12.86
CA GLY A 11 9.19 -1.91 -11.64
C GLY A 11 8.79 -2.89 -10.53
N LEU A 12 8.86 -4.20 -10.79
CA LEU A 12 8.51 -5.19 -9.78
C LEU A 12 9.64 -5.40 -8.79
N ALA A 13 10.80 -5.81 -9.28
CA ALA A 13 11.93 -6.11 -8.43
C ALA A 13 13.25 -5.70 -9.10
N ALA A 14 14.18 -5.23 -8.29
CA ALA A 14 15.53 -4.90 -8.69
C ALA A 14 16.54 -5.45 -7.68
N SER A 15 17.73 -5.79 -8.14
CA SER A 15 18.81 -6.28 -7.28
C SER A 15 20.13 -5.66 -7.65
N LEU A 16 20.95 -5.34 -6.64
CA LEU A 16 22.32 -4.91 -6.81
C LEU A 16 23.27 -5.88 -6.11
N PHE A 17 24.24 -6.39 -6.84
CA PHE A 17 25.34 -7.18 -6.30
C PHE A 17 26.53 -6.27 -5.99
N THR A 18 26.75 -6.01 -4.71
CA THR A 18 27.83 -5.12 -4.25
C THR A 18 28.23 -5.43 -2.81
N LYS A 19 29.50 -5.17 -2.50
CA LYS A 19 30.02 -5.17 -1.13
C LYS A 19 30.00 -3.75 -0.52
N ASP A 20 29.78 -2.74 -1.33
CA ASP A 20 29.78 -1.33 -0.94
C ASP A 20 28.38 -0.93 -0.45
N ASP A 21 28.30 -0.53 0.80
CA ASP A 21 27.04 -0.11 1.45
C ASP A 21 26.51 1.20 0.85
N ALA A 22 27.39 2.16 0.60
CA ALA A 22 27.01 3.47 0.02
C ALA A 22 26.46 3.31 -1.41
N ALA A 23 27.03 2.40 -2.18
CA ALA A 23 26.53 2.07 -3.51
C ALA A 23 25.14 1.44 -3.43
N PHE A 24 24.88 0.57 -2.45
CA PHE A 24 23.56 -0.02 -2.25
C PHE A 24 22.53 1.03 -1.79
N GLU A 25 22.88 1.90 -0.86
CA GLU A 25 21.97 2.97 -0.41
C GLU A 25 21.61 3.91 -1.56
N THR A 26 22.59 4.30 -2.37
CA THR A 26 22.35 5.10 -3.57
C THR A 26 21.43 4.38 -4.56
N PHE A 27 21.65 3.10 -4.78
CA PHE A 27 20.79 2.28 -5.64
C PHE A 27 19.36 2.19 -5.08
N ALA A 28 19.23 1.84 -3.81
CA ALA A 28 17.93 1.65 -3.17
C ALA A 28 17.08 2.92 -3.13
N SER A 29 17.72 4.07 -2.98
CA SER A 29 17.03 5.38 -2.96
C SER A 29 16.60 5.88 -4.35
N ARG A 30 17.19 5.36 -5.44
CA ARG A 30 17.01 5.90 -6.78
C ARG A 30 16.40 4.92 -7.79
N VAL A 31 16.46 3.62 -7.53
CA VAL A 31 15.83 2.62 -8.39
C VAL A 31 14.32 2.61 -8.18
N ARG A 32 13.57 2.47 -9.27
CA ARG A 32 12.11 2.43 -9.27
C ARG A 32 11.63 0.98 -9.32
N ALA A 33 11.58 0.32 -8.16
CA ALA A 33 11.08 -1.03 -8.01
C ALA A 33 10.35 -1.19 -6.68
N GLY A 34 9.36 -2.07 -6.63
CA GLY A 34 8.62 -2.36 -5.40
C GLY A 34 9.35 -3.30 -4.45
N CYS A 35 10.28 -4.11 -4.98
CA CYS A 35 11.15 -4.99 -4.21
C CYS A 35 12.61 -4.68 -4.55
N ILE A 36 13.41 -4.35 -3.56
CA ILE A 36 14.83 -4.00 -3.76
C ILE A 36 15.68 -4.95 -2.95
N ASN A 37 16.54 -5.68 -3.63
CA ASN A 37 17.36 -6.72 -3.05
C ASN A 37 18.85 -6.41 -3.14
N ARG A 38 19.63 -6.93 -2.21
CA ARG A 38 21.10 -6.89 -2.23
C ARG A 38 21.68 -8.29 -2.22
N ASN A 39 22.62 -8.56 -3.13
CA ASN A 39 23.40 -9.80 -3.22
C ASN A 39 22.53 -11.07 -3.29
N THR A 40 21.30 -10.93 -3.79
CA THR A 40 20.38 -12.05 -4.05
C THR A 40 19.61 -11.77 -5.33
N GLY A 41 18.99 -12.78 -5.90
CA GLY A 41 18.19 -12.65 -7.11
C GLY A 41 16.91 -11.86 -6.89
N THR A 42 16.23 -11.55 -7.99
CA THR A 42 14.94 -10.87 -7.99
C THR A 42 13.76 -11.84 -7.86
N ALA A 43 14.02 -13.15 -7.91
CA ALA A 43 13.00 -14.18 -7.71
C ALA A 43 12.77 -14.45 -6.23
N GLY A 44 11.51 -14.63 -5.87
CA GLY A 44 11.09 -14.91 -4.50
C GLY A 44 10.51 -13.68 -3.80
N ALA A 45 9.52 -13.95 -2.96
CA ALA A 45 8.85 -12.96 -2.14
C ALA A 45 8.61 -13.52 -0.75
N SER A 46 8.57 -12.66 0.25
CA SER A 46 8.22 -13.03 1.62
C SER A 46 6.82 -12.52 1.94
N GLY A 47 5.97 -13.40 2.49
CA GLY A 47 4.66 -12.99 3.00
C GLY A 47 4.71 -12.03 4.19
N LYS A 48 5.90 -11.84 4.77
CA LYS A 48 6.14 -10.91 5.89
C LYS A 48 6.56 -9.51 5.44
N LEU A 49 6.77 -9.31 4.15
CA LEU A 49 7.19 -8.04 3.56
C LEU A 49 6.14 -7.57 2.55
N PRO A 50 6.07 -6.27 2.27
CA PRO A 50 5.27 -5.77 1.16
C PRO A 50 5.74 -6.41 -0.16
N PHE A 51 4.80 -6.78 -1.01
CA PHE A 51 5.09 -7.29 -2.35
C PHE A 51 4.18 -6.63 -3.37
N GLY A 52 4.78 -5.95 -4.31
CA GLY A 52 4.08 -5.28 -5.39
C GLY A 52 5.02 -4.38 -6.17
N GLY A 53 4.66 -4.04 -7.39
CA GLY A 53 5.48 -3.25 -8.27
C GLY A 53 4.95 -1.84 -8.52
N LEU A 54 5.79 -1.07 -9.17
CA LEU A 54 5.50 0.26 -9.66
C LEU A 54 5.17 0.21 -11.16
N GLY A 55 4.56 1.26 -11.68
CA GLY A 55 4.18 1.35 -13.08
C GLY A 55 3.28 0.19 -13.51
N ARG A 56 3.57 -0.46 -14.62
CA ARG A 56 2.80 -1.59 -15.14
C ARG A 56 2.97 -2.89 -14.34
N SER A 57 3.86 -2.91 -13.35
CA SER A 57 4.07 -4.06 -12.47
C SER A 57 3.19 -4.06 -11.22
N GLY A 58 2.29 -3.11 -11.05
CA GLY A 58 1.44 -3.05 -9.89
C GLY A 58 0.21 -2.16 -10.06
N ASN A 59 -0.66 -2.21 -9.06
CA ASN A 59 -1.90 -1.43 -9.00
C ASN A 59 -1.94 -0.48 -7.79
N HIS A 60 -0.79 -0.16 -7.22
CA HIS A 60 -0.62 0.65 -6.00
C HIS A 60 -1.20 0.01 -4.73
N ARG A 61 -1.49 -1.29 -4.76
CA ARG A 61 -1.94 -2.08 -3.61
C ARG A 61 -0.99 -3.25 -3.38
N PRO A 62 0.09 -3.07 -2.62
CA PRO A 62 1.03 -4.14 -2.35
C PRO A 62 0.36 -5.31 -1.64
N ALA A 63 0.76 -6.52 -2.01
CA ALA A 63 0.41 -7.78 -1.40
C ALA A 63 1.38 -8.15 -0.25
N GLY A 64 1.48 -9.40 0.09
CA GLY A 64 2.33 -9.89 1.16
C GLY A 64 1.84 -9.40 2.52
N ALA A 65 2.67 -8.66 3.25
CA ALA A 65 2.31 -8.13 4.57
C ALA A 65 1.05 -7.24 4.58
N PHE A 66 0.71 -6.64 3.44
CA PHE A 66 -0.48 -5.78 3.29
C PHE A 66 -1.71 -6.51 2.73
N SER A 67 -1.66 -7.83 2.57
CA SER A 67 -2.79 -8.57 1.98
C SER A 67 -4.09 -8.43 2.76
N ALA A 68 -4.02 -8.32 4.08
CA ALA A 68 -5.21 -8.14 4.92
C ALA A 68 -5.94 -6.83 4.61
N ASP A 69 -5.19 -5.75 4.34
CA ASP A 69 -5.74 -4.41 4.16
C ASP A 69 -6.63 -4.30 2.91
N TYR A 70 -6.26 -4.97 1.81
CA TYR A 70 -7.07 -4.94 0.60
C TYR A 70 -8.10 -6.07 0.52
N CYS A 71 -8.03 -7.05 1.40
CA CYS A 71 -9.07 -8.09 1.54
C CYS A 71 -10.25 -7.65 2.41
N ALA A 72 -10.13 -6.50 3.08
CA ALA A 72 -11.18 -5.92 3.93
C ALA A 72 -11.57 -4.54 3.41
N TYR A 73 -12.86 -4.23 3.52
CA TYR A 73 -13.35 -2.88 3.26
C TYR A 73 -13.35 -2.09 4.58
N PRO A 74 -12.57 -1.02 4.72
CA PRO A 74 -12.55 -0.23 5.94
C PRO A 74 -13.86 0.55 6.07
N VAL A 75 -14.58 0.32 7.16
CA VAL A 75 -15.81 1.03 7.50
C VAL A 75 -15.57 1.87 8.74
N GLY A 76 -15.73 3.17 8.62
CA GLY A 76 -15.71 4.10 9.74
C GLY A 76 -17.12 4.36 10.25
N GLY A 77 -17.29 4.41 11.57
CA GLY A 77 -18.55 4.79 12.22
C GLY A 77 -18.28 5.63 13.46
N MET A 78 -19.21 6.51 13.78
CA MET A 78 -19.22 7.26 15.02
C MET A 78 -20.49 6.93 15.78
N ILE A 79 -20.36 6.62 17.07
CA ILE A 79 -21.47 6.37 17.96
C ILE A 79 -21.46 7.46 19.03
N GLU A 80 -22.52 8.23 19.06
CA GLU A 80 -22.71 9.26 20.08
C GLU A 80 -23.36 8.63 21.32
N SER A 81 -22.68 8.76 22.47
CA SER A 81 -23.13 8.16 23.75
C SER A 81 -23.92 9.14 24.63
N GLY A 82 -24.37 10.25 24.09
CA GLY A 82 -25.11 11.29 24.82
C GLY A 82 -26.62 11.03 24.94
N PRO A 83 -27.34 11.77 25.75
CA PRO A 83 -28.80 11.65 25.90
C PRO A 83 -29.53 12.25 24.68
N GLY A 84 -29.51 11.54 23.59
CA GLY A 84 -30.24 11.83 22.37
C GLY A 84 -29.38 12.39 21.23
N ALA A 85 -29.31 11.63 20.17
CA ALA A 85 -28.82 12.14 18.89
C ALA A 85 -29.76 13.23 18.40
N VAL A 86 -29.21 14.38 18.07
CA VAL A 86 -29.98 15.50 17.51
C VAL A 86 -29.95 15.36 16.00
N VAL A 87 -31.09 15.18 15.38
CA VAL A 87 -31.23 15.20 13.93
C VAL A 87 -30.98 16.62 13.44
N ALA A 88 -30.03 16.82 12.54
CA ALA A 88 -29.74 18.12 12.00
C ALA A 88 -30.95 18.69 11.23
N PRO A 89 -31.21 19.99 11.33
CA PRO A 89 -32.31 20.62 10.60
C PRO A 89 -32.22 20.33 9.09
N GLY A 90 -33.31 19.87 8.51
CA GLY A 90 -33.41 19.57 7.07
C GLY A 90 -33.09 18.13 6.66
N MET A 91 -32.79 17.23 7.60
CA MET A 91 -32.61 15.80 7.28
C MET A 91 -33.91 15.04 6.97
N GLY A 92 -35.09 15.66 7.20
CA GLY A 92 -36.39 15.10 6.77
C GLY A 92 -36.83 13.83 7.50
N VAL A 93 -36.27 13.56 8.69
CA VAL A 93 -36.65 12.43 9.54
C VAL A 93 -37.29 12.94 10.82
N ASP A 94 -38.45 12.40 11.16
CA ASP A 94 -39.22 12.80 12.35
C ASP A 94 -38.68 12.13 13.62
N SER A 95 -37.98 10.98 13.48
CA SER A 95 -37.31 10.30 14.57
C SER A 95 -36.18 9.41 14.11
N LEU A 96 -35.25 9.07 15.03
CA LEU A 96 -34.15 8.13 14.75
C LEU A 96 -34.62 6.67 14.57
N THR A 97 -35.87 6.38 14.90
CA THR A 97 -36.47 5.06 14.70
C THR A 97 -36.85 4.77 13.25
N ASP A 98 -36.80 5.78 12.38
CA ASP A 98 -37.08 5.61 10.95
C ASP A 98 -35.91 4.97 10.17
N PHE A 99 -34.76 4.80 10.82
CA PHE A 99 -33.61 4.08 10.28
C PHE A 99 -33.54 2.67 10.88
N VAL A 100 -34.27 1.74 10.33
CA VAL A 100 -34.07 0.30 10.56
C VAL A 100 -33.37 -0.23 9.32
N ILE A 101 -32.12 -0.65 9.48
CA ILE A 101 -31.40 -1.43 8.47
C ILE A 101 -31.62 -2.90 8.77
#